data_486dddf0a28d3ae197a4c46b796e8c0a
#
_entry.id   486dddf0a28d3ae197a4c46b796e8c0a
#
_cell.length_a   1.000
_cell.length_b   1.000
_cell.length_c   1.000
_cell.angle_alpha   90.00
_cell.angle_beta   90.00
_cell.angle_gamma   90.00
#
_symmetry.space_group_name_H-M   'P 1'
#
loop_
_entity.id
_entity.type
_entity.pdbx_description
1 polymer ?
#
loop_
_entity_poly.entity_id
_entity_poly.type
_entity_poly.pdbx_seq_one_letter_code
_entity_poly.pdbx_strand_id
1 'polypeptide(L)'
;MTLVSGNARGADRTAQEACLAAGGRVISIVADELSKQARRRNLLYLSEDDFDGAFSTQRALSRNRCIHALGRMVFVAQSDFGHGGTWDGTVKNLRFGWSPVACFRDGSQAARQLEQMGAYLIGADDLQDFGGLMEEEKTLF
;
A
#
# COMPACT_ATOMS: atom_id res chain seq x y z
N MET A 1 0.07 -1.17 -15.45
CA MET A 1 0.27 -1.30 -13.99
C MET A 1 -1.07 -1.20 -13.26
N THR A 2 -1.22 -1.90 -12.15
CA THR A 2 -2.41 -1.83 -11.31
C THR A 2 -2.00 -1.40 -9.90
N LEU A 3 -2.62 -0.36 -9.38
CA LEU A 3 -2.45 0.09 -8.00
C LEU A 3 -3.36 -0.72 -7.08
N VAL A 4 -2.82 -1.20 -5.97
CA VAL A 4 -3.59 -1.82 -4.87
C VAL A 4 -3.52 -0.89 -3.66
N SER A 5 -4.65 -0.50 -3.10
CA SER A 5 -4.70 0.39 -1.94
C SER A 5 -5.94 0.15 -1.07
N GLY A 6 -6.04 0.85 0.06
CA GLY A 6 -7.10 0.66 1.04
C GLY A 6 -8.23 1.69 1.03
N ASN A 7 -8.22 2.64 0.11
CA ASN A 7 -9.19 3.74 0.08
C ASN A 7 -9.22 4.61 1.35
N ALA A 8 -8.17 4.60 2.14
CA ALA A 8 -8.05 5.47 3.29
C ALA A 8 -7.89 6.94 2.87
N ARG A 9 -8.23 7.86 3.75
CA ARG A 9 -8.00 9.29 3.50
C ARG A 9 -6.49 9.57 3.37
N GLY A 10 -6.13 10.53 2.54
CA GLY A 10 -4.74 10.92 2.31
C GLY A 10 -4.07 10.16 1.18
N ALA A 11 -2.92 9.52 1.43
CA ALA A 11 -2.07 8.92 0.40
C ALA A 11 -2.81 7.92 -0.49
N ASP A 12 -3.62 7.03 0.07
CA ASP A 12 -4.37 6.03 -0.69
C ASP A 12 -5.28 6.66 -1.75
N ARG A 13 -6.12 7.60 -1.34
CA ARG A 13 -7.06 8.27 -2.25
C ARG A 13 -6.34 9.13 -3.28
N THR A 14 -5.31 9.84 -2.87
CA THR A 14 -4.49 10.64 -3.80
C THR A 14 -3.85 9.75 -4.86
N ALA A 15 -3.27 8.63 -4.47
CA ALA A 15 -2.66 7.68 -5.39
C ALA A 15 -3.69 7.03 -6.32
N GLN A 16 -4.87 6.67 -5.81
CA GLN A 16 -5.96 6.11 -6.63
C GLN A 16 -6.43 7.09 -7.70
N GLU A 17 -6.70 8.33 -7.33
CA GLU A 17 -7.15 9.36 -8.28
C GLU A 17 -6.08 9.65 -9.34
N ALA A 18 -4.83 9.76 -8.94
CA ALA A 18 -3.72 9.96 -9.88
C ALA A 18 -3.57 8.78 -10.85
N CYS A 19 -3.66 7.55 -10.34
CA CYS A 19 -3.59 6.33 -11.16
C CYS A 19 -4.74 6.27 -12.18
N LEU A 20 -5.97 6.55 -11.76
CA LEU A 20 -7.13 6.55 -12.64
C LEU A 20 -7.04 7.68 -13.68
N ALA A 21 -6.61 8.88 -13.28
CA ALA A 21 -6.43 10.02 -14.18
C ALA A 21 -5.38 9.73 -15.27
N ALA A 22 -4.35 8.96 -14.94
CA ALA A 22 -3.33 8.49 -15.89
C ALA A 22 -3.79 7.27 -16.73
N GLY A 23 -5.05 6.85 -16.66
CA GLY A 23 -5.57 5.69 -17.39
C GLY A 23 -5.20 4.34 -16.80
N GLY A 24 -4.66 4.30 -15.59
CA GLY A 24 -4.32 3.08 -14.88
C GLY A 24 -5.53 2.34 -14.32
N ARG A 25 -5.26 1.22 -13.65
CA ARG A 25 -6.28 0.40 -12.96
C ARG A 25 -6.03 0.39 -11.47
N VAL A 26 -7.09 0.32 -10.69
CA VAL A 26 -7.03 0.31 -9.24
C VAL A 26 -7.81 -0.87 -8.68
N ILE A 27 -7.23 -1.56 -7.71
CA ILE A 27 -7.90 -2.48 -6.80
C ILE A 27 -7.92 -1.80 -5.43
N SER A 28 -9.11 -1.51 -4.95
CA SER A 28 -9.31 -0.87 -3.65
C SER A 28 -9.88 -1.90 -2.67
N ILE A 29 -9.06 -2.31 -1.69
CA ILE A 29 -9.50 -3.25 -0.65
C ILE A 29 -10.05 -2.43 0.51
N VAL A 30 -11.37 -2.41 0.65
CA VAL A 30 -12.05 -1.56 1.61
C VAL A 30 -12.32 -2.28 2.92
N ALA A 31 -12.35 -1.52 4.01
CA ALA A 31 -12.74 -1.99 5.35
C ALA A 31 -14.17 -1.52 5.73
N ASP A 32 -14.94 -1.09 4.75
CA ASP A 32 -16.32 -0.62 4.88
C ASP A 32 -17.23 -1.41 3.92
N GLU A 33 -18.52 -1.18 4.00
CA GLU A 33 -19.55 -1.84 3.18
C GLU A 33 -19.28 -1.68 1.68
N LEU A 34 -19.24 -2.77 0.94
CA LEU A 34 -19.07 -2.75 -0.52
C LEU A 34 -20.26 -2.08 -1.23
N SER A 35 -21.45 -2.22 -0.69
CA SER A 35 -22.67 -1.58 -1.23
C SER A 35 -22.61 -0.05 -1.25
N LYS A 36 -21.81 0.55 -0.37
CA LYS A 36 -21.59 2.01 -0.31
C LYS A 36 -20.60 2.53 -1.36
N GLN A 37 -19.87 1.64 -2.03
CA GLN A 37 -18.81 2.04 -2.96
C GLN A 37 -19.40 2.40 -4.33
N ALA A 38 -19.07 3.58 -4.83
CA ALA A 38 -19.52 4.03 -6.15
C ALA A 38 -18.76 3.30 -7.26
N ARG A 39 -19.47 2.68 -8.20
CA ARG A 39 -18.84 2.04 -9.36
C ARG A 39 -18.14 3.07 -10.25
N ARG A 40 -16.89 2.79 -10.59
CA ARG A 40 -16.09 3.60 -11.50
C ARG A 40 -15.35 2.71 -12.49
N ARG A 41 -15.13 3.23 -13.69
CA ARG A 41 -14.32 2.53 -14.69
C ARG A 41 -12.89 2.37 -14.17
N ASN A 42 -12.30 1.21 -14.42
CA ASN A 42 -10.94 0.85 -14.01
C ASN A 42 -10.71 0.78 -12.48
N LEU A 43 -11.77 0.75 -11.68
CA LEU A 43 -11.70 0.63 -10.24
C LEU A 43 -12.52 -0.58 -9.77
N LEU A 44 -11.82 -1.55 -9.18
CA LEU A 44 -12.42 -2.73 -8.54
C LEU A 44 -12.37 -2.55 -7.03
N TYR A 45 -13.49 -2.72 -6.37
CA TYR A 45 -13.56 -2.79 -4.91
C TYR A 45 -13.60 -4.22 -4.43
N LEU A 46 -12.80 -4.54 -3.42
CA LEU A 46 -12.77 -5.83 -2.74
C LEU A 46 -12.97 -5.62 -1.24
N SER A 47 -13.55 -6.62 -0.58
CA SER A 47 -13.59 -6.73 0.88
C SER A 47 -12.92 -8.03 1.30
N GLU A 48 -12.27 -8.04 2.47
CA GLU A 48 -11.61 -9.22 3.01
C GLU A 48 -12.63 -10.27 3.48
N ASP A 49 -13.75 -9.81 3.99
CA ASP A 49 -14.76 -10.65 4.62
C ASP A 49 -16.19 -10.26 4.17
N ASP A 50 -17.03 -9.84 5.09
CA ASP A 50 -18.44 -9.56 4.87
C ASP A 50 -18.68 -8.43 3.85
N PHE A 51 -19.58 -8.68 2.89
CA PHE A 51 -19.95 -7.74 1.83
C PHE A 51 -20.51 -6.41 2.39
N ASP A 52 -21.35 -6.48 3.39
CA ASP A 52 -21.97 -5.31 4.04
C ASP A 52 -21.47 -5.06 5.46
N GLY A 53 -20.32 -5.59 5.81
CA GLY A 53 -19.67 -5.33 7.09
C GLY A 53 -19.31 -3.86 7.27
N ALA A 54 -19.83 -3.22 8.31
CA ALA A 54 -19.54 -1.82 8.62
C ALA A 54 -18.05 -1.61 8.94
N PHE A 55 -17.56 -0.39 8.71
CA PHE A 55 -16.19 -0.02 9.04
C PHE A 55 -15.86 -0.29 10.51
N SER A 56 -14.69 -0.87 10.74
CA SER A 56 -14.04 -0.93 12.05
C SER A 56 -12.53 -0.78 11.89
N THR A 57 -11.88 -0.29 12.93
CA THR A 57 -10.42 -0.21 12.98
C THR A 57 -9.78 -1.59 12.82
N GLN A 58 -10.37 -2.61 13.42
CA GLN A 58 -9.89 -3.99 13.31
C GLN A 58 -9.95 -4.48 11.87
N ARG A 59 -11.04 -4.23 11.14
CA ARG A 59 -11.16 -4.57 9.72
C ARG A 59 -10.14 -3.81 8.89
N ALA A 60 -9.92 -2.54 9.18
CA ALA A 60 -8.92 -1.72 8.48
C ALA A 60 -7.49 -2.26 8.68
N LEU A 61 -7.13 -2.65 9.88
CA LEU A 61 -5.83 -3.27 10.18
C LEU A 61 -5.69 -4.65 9.54
N SER A 62 -6.74 -5.47 9.59
CA SER A 62 -6.74 -6.81 8.98
C SER A 62 -6.58 -6.73 7.47
N ARG A 63 -7.36 -5.86 6.79
CA ARG A 63 -7.30 -5.72 5.33
C ARG A 63 -5.94 -5.22 4.82
N ASN A 64 -5.14 -4.51 5.64
CA ASN A 64 -3.81 -4.04 5.24
C ASN A 64 -2.89 -5.19 4.84
N ARG A 65 -2.98 -6.36 5.49
CA ARG A 65 -2.23 -7.54 5.06
C ARG A 65 -2.56 -7.98 3.64
N CYS A 66 -3.82 -7.85 3.23
CA CYS A 66 -4.24 -8.18 1.87
C CYS A 66 -3.62 -7.23 0.85
N ILE A 67 -3.55 -5.93 1.17
CA ILE A 67 -2.87 -4.94 0.33
C ILE A 67 -1.39 -5.32 0.16
N HIS A 68 -0.71 -5.58 1.27
CA HIS A 68 0.71 -5.95 1.27
C HIS A 68 0.95 -7.26 0.50
N ALA A 69 0.12 -8.27 0.72
CA ALA A 69 0.30 -9.59 0.10
C ALA A 69 -0.03 -9.62 -1.40
N LEU A 70 -0.96 -8.78 -1.86
CA LEU A 70 -1.33 -8.67 -3.28
C LEU A 70 -0.36 -7.79 -4.07
N GLY A 71 0.33 -6.88 -3.41
CA GLY A 71 1.29 -5.99 -4.03
C GLY A 71 2.55 -6.74 -4.44
N ARG A 72 3.01 -6.52 -5.67
CA ARG A 72 4.34 -6.99 -6.09
C ARG A 72 5.46 -6.22 -5.38
N MET A 73 5.19 -4.97 -5.03
CA MET A 73 5.99 -4.10 -4.18
C MET A 73 5.06 -3.17 -3.42
N VAL A 74 5.37 -2.89 -2.18
CA VAL A 74 4.62 -1.96 -1.34
C VAL A 74 5.37 -0.63 -1.27
N PHE A 75 4.65 0.45 -1.52
CA PHE A 75 5.16 1.81 -1.37
C PHE A 75 4.57 2.46 -0.12
N VAL A 76 5.43 2.80 0.82
CA VAL A 76 5.07 3.54 2.03
C VAL A 76 5.36 5.02 1.79
N ALA A 77 4.30 5.81 1.61
CA ALA A 77 4.45 7.25 1.39
C ALA A 77 4.94 7.96 2.66
N GLN A 78 4.35 7.62 3.79
CA GLN A 78 4.72 8.14 5.11
C GLN A 78 4.18 7.20 6.19
N SER A 79 4.87 7.10 7.31
CA SER A 79 4.44 6.33 8.48
C SER A 79 4.78 7.07 9.78
N ASP A 80 3.92 6.93 10.77
CA ASP A 80 4.28 7.28 12.14
C ASP A 80 5.16 6.17 12.73
N PHE A 81 6.08 6.56 13.60
CA PHE A 81 6.96 5.60 14.26
C PHE A 81 6.22 4.88 15.41
N GLY A 82 6.20 3.57 15.37
CA GLY A 82 5.70 2.73 16.45
C GLY A 82 4.17 2.62 16.57
N HIS A 83 3.39 3.33 15.76
CA HIS A 83 1.93 3.27 15.83
C HIS A 83 1.24 3.55 14.49
N GLY A 84 -0.05 3.25 14.41
CA GLY A 84 -0.87 3.46 13.22
C GLY A 84 -0.88 2.26 12.27
N GLY A 85 -1.88 2.27 11.37
CA GLY A 85 -2.13 1.16 10.44
C GLY A 85 -1.02 0.95 9.42
N THR A 86 -0.40 2.02 8.94
CA THR A 86 0.73 1.94 8.00
C THR A 86 1.94 1.29 8.66
N TRP A 87 2.27 1.72 9.89
CA TRP A 87 3.37 1.12 10.66
C TRP A 87 3.13 -0.36 10.92
N ASP A 88 1.98 -0.71 11.49
CA ASP A 88 1.62 -2.09 11.85
C ASP A 88 1.66 -3.02 10.62
N GLY A 89 1.04 -2.62 9.52
CA GLY A 89 1.03 -3.41 8.29
C GLY A 89 2.41 -3.57 7.67
N THR A 90 3.21 -2.51 7.65
CA THR A 90 4.55 -2.53 7.07
C THR A 90 5.51 -3.39 7.89
N VAL A 91 5.50 -3.25 9.22
CA VAL A 91 6.33 -4.08 10.11
C VAL A 91 5.98 -5.56 9.98
N LYS A 92 4.68 -5.89 9.92
CA LYS A 92 4.24 -7.27 9.67
C LYS A 92 4.70 -7.79 8.32
N ASN A 93 4.58 -7.00 7.25
CA ASN A 93 5.08 -7.38 5.93
C ASN A 93 6.58 -7.68 5.96
N LEU A 94 7.39 -6.78 6.51
CA LEU A 94 8.83 -6.98 6.62
C LEU A 94 9.19 -8.22 7.45
N ARG A 95 8.43 -8.48 8.52
CA ARG A 95 8.64 -9.65 9.38
C ARG A 95 8.28 -10.97 8.69
N PHE A 96 7.19 -10.99 7.93
CA PHE A 96 6.68 -12.21 7.28
C PHE A 96 7.11 -12.36 5.82
N GLY A 97 7.71 -11.33 5.22
CA GLY A 97 8.22 -11.37 3.86
C GLY A 97 7.14 -11.52 2.79
N TRP A 98 5.99 -10.86 2.94
CA TRP A 98 4.91 -10.99 1.95
C TRP A 98 5.24 -10.35 0.61
N SER A 99 5.86 -9.19 0.65
CA SER A 99 6.31 -8.45 -0.53
C SER A 99 7.39 -7.43 -0.14
N PRO A 100 8.25 -7.04 -1.08
CA PRO A 100 9.22 -5.98 -0.87
C PRO A 100 8.59 -4.65 -0.51
N VAL A 101 9.26 -3.88 0.31
CA VAL A 101 8.80 -2.59 0.79
C VAL A 101 9.77 -1.49 0.37
N ALA A 102 9.27 -0.50 -0.32
CA ALA A 102 9.95 0.78 -0.57
C ALA A 102 9.30 1.88 0.28
N CYS A 103 10.11 2.59 1.04
CA CYS A 103 9.67 3.71 1.87
C CYS A 103 10.30 5.00 1.36
N PHE A 104 9.53 6.07 1.26
CA PHE A 104 10.07 7.36 0.87
C PHE A 104 11.01 7.91 1.94
N ARG A 105 12.16 8.43 1.48
CA ARG A 105 13.17 9.08 2.30
C ARG A 105 12.69 10.48 2.69
N ASP A 106 11.98 10.55 3.80
CA ASP A 106 11.44 11.80 4.36
C ASP A 106 12.24 12.32 5.57
N GLY A 107 13.33 11.63 5.95
CA GLY A 107 14.16 11.98 7.10
C GLY A 107 13.54 11.60 8.46
N SER A 108 12.38 10.95 8.47
CA SER A 108 11.69 10.56 9.71
C SER A 108 12.38 9.41 10.45
N GLN A 109 12.11 9.28 11.73
CA GLN A 109 12.52 8.12 12.52
C GLN A 109 11.89 6.83 12.00
N ALA A 110 10.63 6.90 11.55
CA ALA A 110 9.93 5.76 10.99
C ALA A 110 10.62 5.22 9.74
N ALA A 111 10.97 6.09 8.78
CA ALA A 111 11.66 5.70 7.56
C ALA A 111 13.00 5.01 7.86
N ARG A 112 13.82 5.59 8.76
CA ARG A 112 15.10 4.98 9.17
C ARG A 112 14.92 3.63 9.84
N GLN A 113 13.90 3.48 10.68
CA GLN A 113 13.65 2.20 11.35
C GLN A 113 13.15 1.14 10.38
N LEU A 114 12.29 1.50 9.43
CA LEU A 114 11.82 0.58 8.39
C LEU A 114 12.98 0.13 7.49
N GLU A 115 13.92 1.02 7.17
CA GLU A 115 15.15 0.67 6.45
C GLU A 115 15.98 -0.38 7.20
N GLN A 116 16.19 -0.17 8.51
CA GLN A 116 16.90 -1.14 9.36
C GLN A 116 16.20 -2.50 9.41
N MET A 117 14.89 -2.53 9.23
CA MET A 117 14.08 -3.75 9.18
C MET A 117 14.03 -4.39 7.79
N GLY A 118 14.63 -3.79 6.77
CA GLY A 118 14.75 -4.35 5.43
C GLY A 118 13.95 -3.63 4.33
N ALA A 119 13.34 -2.48 4.62
CA ALA A 119 12.72 -1.66 3.57
C ALA A 119 13.79 -0.91 2.77
N TYR A 120 13.52 -0.66 1.48
CA TYR A 120 14.34 0.20 0.64
C TYR A 120 13.94 1.66 0.85
N LEU A 121 14.90 2.55 1.07
CA LEU A 121 14.64 3.98 1.04
C LEU A 121 14.75 4.50 -0.38
N ILE A 122 13.69 5.13 -0.89
CA ILE A 122 13.62 5.70 -2.22
C ILE A 122 13.38 7.21 -2.17
N GLY A 123 13.89 7.92 -3.16
CA GLY A 123 13.58 9.32 -3.43
C GLY A 123 12.66 9.48 -4.63
N ALA A 124 12.29 10.72 -4.94
CA ALA A 124 11.45 11.03 -6.10
C ALA A 124 12.11 10.63 -7.43
N ASP A 125 13.44 10.70 -7.51
CA ASP A 125 14.20 10.37 -8.71
C ASP A 125 14.14 8.87 -9.05
N ASP A 126 14.05 8.01 -8.03
CA ASP A 126 13.94 6.56 -8.21
C ASP A 126 12.63 6.15 -8.91
N LEU A 127 11.61 7.00 -8.86
CA LEU A 127 10.32 6.75 -9.50
C LEU A 127 10.34 7.00 -11.02
N GLN A 128 11.38 7.63 -11.56
CA GLN A 128 11.52 7.87 -13.00
C GLN A 128 11.81 6.58 -13.76
N ASP A 129 12.49 5.61 -13.14
CA ASP A 129 12.66 4.26 -13.65
C ASP A 129 11.98 3.21 -12.76
N PHE A 130 10.66 3.29 -12.73
CA PHE A 130 9.84 2.37 -11.97
C PHE A 130 9.99 0.90 -12.42
N GLY A 131 10.26 0.70 -13.70
CA GLY A 131 10.54 -0.63 -14.28
C GLY A 131 11.82 -1.23 -13.70
N GLY A 132 12.91 -0.48 -13.69
CA GLY A 132 14.20 -0.89 -13.11
C GLY A 132 14.09 -1.21 -11.63
N LEU A 133 13.40 -0.35 -10.86
CA LEU A 133 13.17 -0.57 -9.43
C LEU A 133 12.47 -1.90 -9.13
N MET A 134 11.55 -2.32 -10.01
CA MET A 134 10.83 -3.60 -9.89
C MET A 134 11.64 -4.80 -10.40
N GLU A 135 12.67 -4.58 -11.21
CA GLU A 135 13.51 -5.64 -11.80
C GLU A 135 14.76 -5.96 -10.98
N GLU A 136 15.35 -4.97 -10.32
CA GLU A 136 16.53 -5.19 -9.43
C GLU A 136 16.27 -6.26 -8.37
N GLU A 137 15.02 -6.44 -7.98
CA GLU A 137 14.62 -7.46 -7.03
C GLU A 137 14.62 -8.88 -7.56
N LYS A 138 14.45 -9.08 -8.88
CA LYS A 138 14.52 -10.42 -9.49
C LYS A 138 15.92 -11.03 -9.44
N THR A 139 16.93 -10.21 -9.25
CA THR A 139 18.34 -10.63 -9.19
C THR A 139 18.81 -11.02 -7.79
N LEU A 140 18.03 -10.80 -6.75
CA LEU A 140 18.37 -11.14 -5.36
C LEU A 140 17.84 -12.52 -4.91
N PHE A 141 17.16 -13.24 -5.79
CA PHE A 141 16.62 -14.59 -5.51
C PHE A 141 17.04 -15.58 -6.58
#